data_d34355d6a6ae3d2e8f1375eb148dedac
#
_entry.id   d34355d6a6ae3d2e8f1375eb148dedac
#
_cell.length_a   1.000
_cell.length_b   1.000
_cell.length_c   1.000
_cell.angle_alpha   90.00
_cell.angle_beta   90.00
_cell.angle_gamma   90.00
#
_symmetry.space_group_name_H-M   'P 1'
#
loop_
_entity.id
_entity.type
_entity.pdbx_description
1 polymer ?
#
loop_
_entity_poly.entity_id
_entity_poly.type
_entity_poly.pdbx_seq_one_letter_code
_entity_poly.pdbx_strand_id
1 'polypeptide(L)'
;MSKEFEIAREFEVDATPEQMWEAITTGTGGWLWPMEFEPRQGGAGPFGSTLTNWDPPHRLTSLVEDVQGISQQTLNQIDETIEPRDDGRRSWVRYVHSGIFVEDWDNQYDGASKHTDFYLHTLRQYVTHFAGRPVAFATFDGPGASTASDAFAAVGRALGLADDTAEGARVRARGPEGQLLDAVVDYRNPYFIGLRTDHALIRFFGRNHWGAPVGMSVHDFASDADAKHNETAWKGWLNETFAA
;
A
#
# COMPACT_ATOMS: atom_id res chain seq x y z
N MET A 1 1.88 -8.82 26.65
CA MET A 1 1.61 -10.27 26.49
C MET A 1 1.42 -10.54 25.01
N SER A 2 2.11 -11.53 24.48
CA SER A 2 1.96 -11.96 23.09
C SER A 2 0.53 -12.44 22.83
N LYS A 3 -0.05 -12.03 21.71
CA LYS A 3 -1.42 -12.37 21.34
C LYS A 3 -1.52 -12.53 19.82
N GLU A 4 -2.22 -13.57 19.40
CA GLU A 4 -2.51 -13.84 17.99
C GLU A 4 -3.42 -12.77 17.40
N PHE A 5 -3.26 -12.54 16.09
CA PHE A 5 -4.15 -11.71 15.29
C PHE A 5 -4.48 -12.35 13.96
N GLU A 6 -5.61 -12.01 13.40
CA GLU A 6 -6.01 -12.30 12.03
C GLU A 6 -6.76 -11.11 11.45
N ILE A 7 -6.35 -10.71 10.24
CA ILE A 7 -6.99 -9.68 9.43
C ILE A 7 -7.35 -10.33 8.10
N ALA A 8 -8.61 -10.70 7.94
CA ALA A 8 -9.13 -11.30 6.70
C ALA A 8 -9.92 -10.28 5.89
N ARG A 9 -9.71 -10.25 4.57
CA ARG A 9 -10.45 -9.42 3.61
C ARG A 9 -10.77 -10.21 2.36
N GLU A 10 -11.93 -9.91 1.79
CA GLU A 10 -12.40 -10.52 0.55
C GLU A 10 -12.91 -9.43 -0.38
N PHE A 11 -12.63 -9.56 -1.67
CA PHE A 11 -13.12 -8.63 -2.68
C PHE A 11 -13.16 -9.27 -4.06
N GLU A 12 -13.96 -8.70 -4.93
CA GLU A 12 -13.93 -8.99 -6.36
C GLU A 12 -13.26 -7.86 -7.13
N VAL A 13 -12.63 -8.21 -8.25
CA VAL A 13 -11.95 -7.26 -9.12
C VAL A 13 -12.09 -7.67 -10.59
N ASP A 14 -12.15 -6.67 -11.48
CA ASP A 14 -12.20 -6.86 -12.93
C ASP A 14 -10.79 -7.11 -13.48
N ALA A 15 -10.21 -8.25 -13.09
CA ALA A 15 -8.93 -8.76 -13.53
C ALA A 15 -8.97 -10.29 -13.53
N THR A 16 -8.26 -10.92 -14.47
CA THR A 16 -8.17 -12.39 -14.52
C THR A 16 -7.33 -12.92 -13.36
N PRO A 17 -7.45 -14.22 -13.00
CA PRO A 17 -6.58 -14.82 -11.98
C PRO A 17 -5.09 -14.64 -12.29
N GLU A 18 -4.68 -14.71 -13.56
CA GLU A 18 -3.29 -14.52 -13.99
C GLU A 18 -2.82 -13.08 -13.77
N GLN A 19 -3.66 -12.09 -14.07
CA GLN A 19 -3.35 -10.68 -13.80
C GLN A 19 -3.24 -10.39 -12.31
N MET A 20 -4.11 -11.00 -11.50
CA MET A 20 -4.03 -10.90 -10.04
C MET A 20 -2.77 -11.59 -9.51
N TRP A 21 -2.44 -12.78 -10.02
CA TRP A 21 -1.21 -13.47 -9.66
C TRP A 21 0.05 -12.67 -9.97
N GLU A 22 0.11 -12.09 -11.18
CA GLU A 22 1.19 -11.18 -11.56
C GLU A 22 1.29 -10.00 -10.57
N ALA A 23 0.16 -9.37 -10.24
CA ALA A 23 0.12 -8.23 -9.33
C ALA A 23 0.66 -8.56 -7.93
N ILE A 24 0.33 -9.73 -7.37
CA ILE A 24 0.78 -10.11 -6.01
C ILE A 24 2.16 -10.79 -5.98
N THR A 25 2.79 -11.01 -7.13
CA THR A 25 4.13 -11.61 -7.25
C THR A 25 5.13 -10.65 -7.90
N THR A 26 5.23 -10.63 -9.21
CA THR A 26 6.21 -9.82 -9.94
C THR A 26 5.83 -8.35 -10.06
N GLY A 27 4.55 -8.03 -9.94
CA GLY A 27 3.98 -6.67 -10.06
C GLY A 27 3.84 -5.91 -8.75
N THR A 28 4.38 -6.39 -7.64
CA THR A 28 4.16 -5.81 -6.30
C THR A 28 4.57 -4.35 -6.19
N GLY A 29 5.62 -3.91 -6.90
CA GLY A 29 6.03 -2.51 -6.95
C GLY A 29 4.97 -1.56 -7.52
N GLY A 30 3.97 -2.07 -8.22
CA GLY A 30 2.87 -1.27 -8.77
C GLY A 30 1.83 -0.82 -7.73
N TRP A 31 1.80 -1.43 -6.55
CA TRP A 31 0.79 -1.12 -5.54
C TRP A 31 1.29 -1.15 -4.08
N LEU A 32 2.43 -1.79 -3.85
CA LEU A 32 3.06 -1.90 -2.54
C LEU A 32 4.52 -1.47 -2.68
N TRP A 33 5.47 -2.29 -2.34
CA TRP A 33 6.90 -2.13 -2.64
C TRP A 33 7.38 -3.31 -3.48
N PRO A 34 8.45 -3.16 -4.27
CA PRO A 34 9.02 -4.26 -5.04
C PRO A 34 9.43 -5.41 -4.10
N MET A 35 8.96 -6.61 -4.39
CA MET A 35 9.27 -7.83 -3.64
C MET A 35 9.77 -8.91 -4.59
N GLU A 36 10.68 -9.75 -4.11
CA GLU A 36 11.21 -10.89 -4.85
C GLU A 36 10.71 -12.19 -4.23
N PHE A 37 10.38 -13.14 -5.09
CA PHE A 37 9.91 -14.47 -4.74
C PHE A 37 10.71 -15.51 -5.50
N GLU A 38 11.19 -16.56 -4.82
CA GLU A 38 11.68 -17.76 -5.48
C GLU A 38 10.47 -18.63 -5.86
N PRO A 39 10.11 -18.77 -7.15
CA PRO A 39 8.79 -19.23 -7.59
C PRO A 39 8.58 -20.74 -7.43
N ARG A 40 8.56 -21.23 -6.21
CA ARG A 40 8.28 -22.62 -5.84
C ARG A 40 7.86 -22.74 -4.38
N GLN A 41 7.14 -23.79 -4.06
CA GLN A 41 6.91 -24.16 -2.65
C GLN A 41 8.24 -24.45 -1.94
N GLY A 42 8.38 -23.93 -0.72
CA GLY A 42 9.62 -23.95 0.05
C GLY A 42 10.67 -22.94 -0.42
N GLY A 43 10.36 -22.11 -1.44
CA GLY A 43 11.22 -21.04 -1.91
C GLY A 43 11.29 -19.87 -0.95
N ALA A 44 12.29 -18.99 -1.13
CA ALA A 44 12.42 -17.77 -0.38
C ALA A 44 11.35 -16.75 -0.84
N GLY A 45 10.78 -16.02 0.13
CA GLY A 45 9.88 -14.91 -0.09
C GLY A 45 10.39 -13.61 0.56
N PRO A 46 9.63 -12.51 0.46
CA PRO A 46 10.03 -11.22 1.00
C PRO A 46 10.20 -11.26 2.52
N PHE A 47 11.06 -10.39 3.04
CA PHE A 47 11.35 -10.23 4.48
C PHE A 47 11.84 -11.49 5.19
N GLY A 48 12.51 -12.40 4.47
CA GLY A 48 13.01 -13.66 5.02
C GLY A 48 11.93 -14.72 5.20
N SER A 49 10.76 -14.54 4.59
CA SER A 49 9.70 -15.56 4.62
C SER A 49 10.04 -16.78 3.76
N THR A 50 9.34 -17.86 4.05
CA THR A 50 9.31 -19.08 3.22
C THR A 50 7.95 -19.18 2.57
N LEU A 51 7.91 -19.52 1.28
CA LEU A 51 6.68 -19.77 0.53
C LEU A 51 6.15 -21.15 0.90
N THR A 52 5.20 -21.21 1.82
CA THR A 52 4.62 -22.48 2.27
C THR A 52 3.58 -23.02 1.29
N ASN A 53 3.03 -22.14 0.44
CA ASN A 53 2.23 -22.52 -0.72
C ASN A 53 2.63 -21.65 -1.92
N TRP A 54 2.78 -22.27 -3.09
CA TRP A 54 3.00 -21.63 -4.39
C TRP A 54 2.22 -22.40 -5.43
N ASP A 55 0.98 -22.00 -5.69
CA ASP A 55 0.06 -22.64 -6.62
C ASP A 55 -0.53 -21.59 -7.60
N PRO A 56 0.22 -21.22 -8.65
CA PRO A 56 -0.24 -20.23 -9.61
C PRO A 56 -1.41 -20.74 -10.49
N PRO A 57 -2.40 -19.89 -10.78
CA PRO A 57 -2.59 -18.53 -10.27
C PRO A 57 -3.53 -18.46 -9.04
N HIS A 58 -3.62 -19.52 -8.23
CA HIS A 58 -4.69 -19.74 -7.27
C HIS A 58 -4.34 -19.42 -5.83
N ARG A 59 -3.10 -19.74 -5.39
CA ARG A 59 -2.77 -19.54 -3.98
C ARG A 59 -1.28 -19.27 -3.73
N LEU A 60 -1.04 -18.22 -2.96
CA LEU A 60 0.26 -17.84 -2.43
C LEU A 60 0.17 -17.78 -0.90
N THR A 61 1.09 -18.47 -0.21
CA THR A 61 1.22 -18.33 1.24
C THR A 61 2.69 -18.14 1.59
N SER A 62 2.99 -17.05 2.28
CA SER A 62 4.30 -16.75 2.83
C SER A 62 4.26 -16.71 4.35
N LEU A 63 5.24 -17.35 4.98
CA LEU A 63 5.38 -17.44 6.43
C LEU A 63 6.77 -16.98 6.84
N VAL A 64 6.85 -16.10 7.81
CA VAL A 64 8.10 -15.75 8.50
C VAL A 64 7.96 -16.03 9.99
N GLU A 65 8.91 -16.74 10.55
CA GLU A 65 9.10 -16.95 11.98
C GLU A 65 10.27 -16.07 12.43
N ASP A 66 10.18 -15.50 13.63
CA ASP A 66 11.19 -14.56 14.15
C ASP A 66 11.44 -13.37 13.21
N VAL A 67 10.40 -12.56 13.00
CA VAL A 67 10.40 -11.43 12.05
C VAL A 67 11.54 -10.45 12.35
N GLN A 68 12.61 -10.54 11.56
CA GLN A 68 13.79 -9.70 11.74
C GLN A 68 13.48 -8.23 11.44
N GLY A 69 13.88 -7.36 12.34
CA GLY A 69 13.69 -5.91 12.20
C GLY A 69 12.32 -5.39 12.66
N ILE A 70 11.41 -6.27 13.08
CA ILE A 70 10.12 -5.90 13.67
C ILE A 70 10.04 -6.56 15.05
N SER A 71 10.48 -5.86 16.09
CA SER A 71 10.53 -6.40 17.45
C SER A 71 9.16 -6.72 18.07
N GLN A 72 8.08 -6.22 17.45
CA GLN A 72 6.71 -6.41 17.92
C GLN A 72 6.04 -7.67 17.36
N GLN A 73 6.69 -8.42 16.45
CA GLN A 73 6.13 -9.64 15.85
C GLN A 73 7.11 -10.80 15.95
N THR A 74 6.61 -11.99 16.25
CA THR A 74 7.39 -13.25 16.25
C THR A 74 6.93 -14.22 15.17
N LEU A 75 5.73 -14.06 14.64
CA LEU A 75 5.18 -14.83 13.53
C LEU A 75 4.35 -13.91 12.66
N ASN A 76 4.53 -14.05 11.35
CA ASN A 76 3.75 -13.30 10.36
C ASN A 76 3.50 -14.19 9.15
N GLN A 77 2.23 -14.33 8.78
CA GLN A 77 1.80 -15.10 7.61
C GLN A 77 0.88 -14.27 6.75
N ILE A 78 1.14 -14.27 5.45
CA ILE A 78 0.22 -13.78 4.43
C ILE A 78 -0.27 -14.97 3.61
N ASP A 79 -1.57 -15.10 3.49
CA ASP A 79 -2.24 -16.10 2.65
C ASP A 79 -3.17 -15.39 1.67
N GLU A 80 -2.96 -15.64 0.39
CA GLU A 80 -3.74 -15.05 -0.70
C GLU A 80 -4.34 -16.16 -1.55
N THR A 81 -5.65 -16.18 -1.68
CA THR A 81 -6.41 -17.10 -2.53
C THR A 81 -7.09 -16.33 -3.64
N ILE A 82 -6.96 -16.82 -4.88
CA ILE A 82 -7.56 -16.23 -6.08
C ILE A 82 -8.44 -17.27 -6.74
N GLU A 83 -9.71 -16.94 -6.92
CA GLU A 83 -10.67 -17.79 -7.61
C GLU A 83 -11.25 -17.08 -8.85
N PRO A 84 -11.38 -17.79 -9.98
CA PRO A 84 -12.01 -17.22 -11.17
C PRO A 84 -13.49 -16.92 -10.93
N ARG A 85 -13.95 -15.81 -11.53
CA ARG A 85 -15.36 -15.42 -11.65
C ARG A 85 -15.66 -15.07 -13.11
N ASP A 86 -16.92 -15.15 -13.52
CA ASP A 86 -17.40 -14.75 -14.83
C ASP A 86 -16.58 -15.38 -15.99
N ASP A 87 -16.44 -16.70 -15.98
CA ASP A 87 -15.62 -17.47 -16.94
C ASP A 87 -14.13 -17.01 -17.00
N GLY A 88 -13.56 -16.65 -15.85
CA GLY A 88 -12.16 -16.25 -15.70
C GLY A 88 -11.87 -14.79 -16.08
N ARG A 89 -12.87 -13.99 -16.40
CA ARG A 89 -12.69 -12.55 -16.71
C ARG A 89 -12.51 -11.67 -15.47
N ARG A 90 -12.97 -12.17 -14.33
CA ARG A 90 -12.87 -11.51 -13.03
C ARG A 90 -12.29 -12.47 -12.01
N SER A 91 -11.83 -11.94 -10.91
CA SER A 91 -11.33 -12.72 -9.78
C SER A 91 -12.05 -12.35 -8.49
N TRP A 92 -12.32 -13.36 -7.67
CA TRP A 92 -12.53 -13.19 -6.24
C TRP A 92 -11.20 -13.47 -5.53
N VAL A 93 -10.87 -12.60 -4.60
CA VAL A 93 -9.60 -12.65 -3.85
C VAL A 93 -9.91 -12.69 -2.36
N ARG A 94 -9.28 -13.61 -1.66
CA ARG A 94 -9.24 -13.63 -0.20
C ARG A 94 -7.79 -13.41 0.25
N TYR A 95 -7.60 -12.38 1.05
CA TYR A 95 -6.35 -12.03 1.70
C TYR A 95 -6.47 -12.26 3.21
N VAL A 96 -5.51 -12.96 3.80
CA VAL A 96 -5.43 -13.17 5.24
C VAL A 96 -4.02 -12.83 5.72
N HIS A 97 -3.94 -11.86 6.61
CA HIS A 97 -2.74 -11.53 7.35
C HIS A 97 -2.93 -12.00 8.79
N SER A 98 -2.11 -12.94 9.22
CA SER A 98 -2.17 -13.50 10.57
C SER A 98 -0.80 -13.59 11.19
N GLY A 99 -0.75 -13.65 12.52
CA GLY A 99 0.52 -13.73 13.23
C GLY A 99 0.39 -13.52 14.73
N ILE A 100 1.51 -13.13 15.34
CA ILE A 100 1.58 -12.90 16.80
C ILE A 100 2.24 -11.54 17.05
N PHE A 101 1.47 -10.60 17.63
CA PHE A 101 2.04 -9.39 18.22
C PHE A 101 2.49 -9.66 19.66
N VAL A 102 3.70 -9.23 20.02
CA VAL A 102 4.28 -9.49 21.36
C VAL A 102 3.94 -8.40 22.37
N GLU A 103 3.66 -7.19 21.92
CA GLU A 103 3.30 -6.04 22.76
C GLU A 103 2.34 -5.09 22.01
N ASP A 104 1.70 -4.18 22.76
CA ASP A 104 0.82 -3.12 22.23
C ASP A 104 -0.18 -3.61 21.16
N TRP A 105 -0.83 -4.73 21.44
CA TRP A 105 -1.65 -5.46 20.49
C TRP A 105 -2.75 -4.61 19.85
N ASP A 106 -3.44 -3.78 20.65
CA ASP A 106 -4.59 -3.01 20.17
C ASP A 106 -4.13 -1.97 19.12
N ASN A 107 -3.03 -1.27 19.38
CA ASN A 107 -2.46 -0.29 18.46
C ASN A 107 -1.87 -0.95 17.21
N GLN A 108 -1.16 -2.07 17.39
CA GLN A 108 -0.59 -2.85 16.29
C GLN A 108 -1.69 -3.42 15.38
N TYR A 109 -2.74 -4.00 15.96
CA TYR A 109 -3.86 -4.55 15.20
C TYR A 109 -4.64 -3.47 14.46
N ASP A 110 -4.94 -2.34 15.12
CA ASP A 110 -5.64 -1.21 14.51
C ASP A 110 -4.85 -0.67 13.32
N GLY A 111 -3.55 -0.43 13.49
CA GLY A 111 -2.67 0.02 12.42
C GLY A 111 -2.60 -0.98 11.26
N ALA A 112 -2.31 -2.25 11.55
CA ALA A 112 -2.21 -3.29 10.53
C ALA A 112 -3.52 -3.47 9.75
N SER A 113 -4.67 -3.48 10.45
CA SER A 113 -5.99 -3.62 9.83
C SER A 113 -6.30 -2.49 8.86
N LYS A 114 -6.08 -1.23 9.27
CA LYS A 114 -6.34 -0.05 8.44
C LYS A 114 -5.37 0.06 7.26
N HIS A 115 -4.08 -0.26 7.46
CA HIS A 115 -3.11 -0.30 6.36
C HIS A 115 -3.46 -1.40 5.35
N THR A 116 -3.91 -2.58 5.81
CA THR A 116 -4.38 -3.65 4.93
C THR A 116 -5.51 -3.17 4.03
N ASP A 117 -6.51 -2.47 4.56
CA ASP A 117 -7.61 -1.92 3.75
C ASP A 117 -7.11 -0.97 2.66
N PHE A 118 -6.15 -0.10 2.99
CA PHE A 118 -5.59 0.84 2.02
C PHE A 118 -4.68 0.18 0.99
N TYR A 119 -3.87 -0.81 1.39
CA TYR A 119 -3.04 -1.57 0.45
C TYR A 119 -3.88 -2.39 -0.52
N LEU A 120 -4.91 -3.09 -0.05
CA LEU A 120 -5.80 -3.85 -0.92
C LEU A 120 -6.64 -2.95 -1.84
N HIS A 121 -7.00 -1.74 -1.38
CA HIS A 121 -7.57 -0.72 -2.26
C HIS A 121 -6.56 -0.32 -3.36
N THR A 122 -5.30 -0.07 -3.00
CA THR A 122 -4.24 0.28 -3.95
C THR A 122 -4.00 -0.84 -4.96
N LEU A 123 -4.00 -2.11 -4.52
CA LEU A 123 -3.94 -3.28 -5.41
C LEU A 123 -5.07 -3.26 -6.44
N ARG A 124 -6.33 -3.02 -6.02
CA ARG A 124 -7.47 -2.92 -6.95
C ARG A 124 -7.30 -1.76 -7.95
N GLN A 125 -6.81 -0.60 -7.51
CA GLN A 125 -6.52 0.53 -8.40
C GLN A 125 -5.41 0.17 -9.41
N TYR A 126 -4.36 -0.52 -8.96
CA TYR A 126 -3.27 -0.98 -9.82
C TYR A 126 -3.75 -1.93 -10.91
N VAL A 127 -4.43 -3.03 -10.53
CA VAL A 127 -4.85 -4.04 -11.51
C VAL A 127 -5.89 -3.49 -12.49
N THR A 128 -6.73 -2.55 -12.06
CA THR A 128 -7.76 -1.94 -12.90
C THR A 128 -7.19 -0.93 -13.90
N HIS A 129 -6.14 -0.18 -13.53
CA HIS A 129 -5.72 0.99 -14.31
C HIS A 129 -4.29 0.92 -14.84
N PHE A 130 -3.41 0.11 -14.23
CA PHE A 130 -1.98 0.15 -14.50
C PHE A 130 -1.32 -1.21 -14.66
N ALA A 131 -2.05 -2.34 -14.58
CA ALA A 131 -1.50 -3.68 -14.70
C ALA A 131 -0.57 -3.83 -15.93
N GLY A 132 0.58 -4.47 -15.74
CA GLY A 132 1.56 -4.72 -16.78
C GLY A 132 2.37 -3.48 -17.23
N ARG A 133 2.15 -2.31 -16.64
CA ARG A 133 2.97 -1.12 -16.92
C ARG A 133 4.23 -1.11 -16.05
N PRO A 134 5.40 -0.73 -16.61
CA PRO A 134 6.59 -0.45 -15.80
C PRO A 134 6.29 0.62 -14.75
N VAL A 135 6.90 0.52 -13.58
CA VAL A 135 6.67 1.44 -12.48
C VAL A 135 8.00 1.99 -11.93
N ALA A 136 8.06 3.30 -11.71
CA ALA A 136 9.05 3.93 -10.86
C ALA A 136 8.43 4.10 -9.47
N PHE A 137 8.94 3.32 -8.51
CA PHE A 137 8.44 3.31 -7.13
C PHE A 137 9.33 4.11 -6.21
N ALA A 138 8.72 4.99 -5.41
CA ALA A 138 9.40 5.69 -4.32
C ALA A 138 8.54 5.63 -3.05
N THR A 139 9.18 5.44 -1.90
CA THR A 139 8.53 5.49 -0.57
C THR A 139 9.44 6.13 0.44
N PHE A 140 8.87 6.93 1.33
CA PHE A 140 9.65 7.68 2.32
C PHE A 140 8.72 8.22 3.42
N ASP A 141 9.33 8.63 4.52
CA ASP A 141 8.65 9.26 5.64
C ASP A 141 8.87 10.77 5.62
N GLY A 142 7.89 11.49 6.16
CA GLY A 142 7.99 12.93 6.42
C GLY A 142 8.95 13.25 7.57
N PRO A 143 9.21 14.54 7.83
CA PRO A 143 10.08 14.97 8.91
C PRO A 143 9.50 14.62 10.29
N GLY A 144 10.34 14.66 11.34
CA GLY A 144 9.91 14.38 12.71
C GLY A 144 8.71 15.20 13.19
N ALA A 145 8.53 16.43 12.70
CA ALA A 145 7.33 17.24 13.01
C ALA A 145 6.03 16.58 12.56
N SER A 146 6.08 15.68 11.57
CA SER A 146 4.89 14.95 11.07
C SER A 146 4.38 13.85 12.01
N THR A 147 5.02 13.61 13.16
CA THR A 147 4.52 12.71 14.22
C THR A 147 3.45 13.34 15.11
N ALA A 148 3.23 14.67 15.03
CA ALA A 148 2.19 15.34 15.82
C ALA A 148 0.80 14.74 15.51
N SER A 149 -0.05 14.64 16.53
CA SER A 149 -1.35 13.93 16.43
C SER A 149 -2.30 14.48 15.37
N ASP A 150 -2.18 15.76 15.02
CA ASP A 150 -2.97 16.47 14.01
C ASP A 150 -2.24 16.65 12.66
N ALA A 151 -1.02 16.09 12.53
CA ALA A 151 -0.17 16.31 11.37
C ALA A 151 -0.81 15.87 10.05
N PHE A 152 -1.52 14.74 10.02
CA PHE A 152 -2.09 14.22 8.78
C PHE A 152 -3.12 15.18 8.14
N ALA A 153 -3.85 15.96 8.94
CA ALA A 153 -4.77 16.97 8.42
C ALA A 153 -4.06 18.06 7.58
N ALA A 154 -2.77 18.34 7.87
CA ALA A 154 -1.98 19.29 7.08
C ALA A 154 -1.75 18.79 5.64
N VAL A 155 -1.63 17.48 5.42
CA VAL A 155 -1.49 16.87 4.07
C VAL A 155 -2.69 17.23 3.19
N GLY A 156 -3.91 17.03 3.68
CA GLY A 156 -5.12 17.35 2.93
C GLY A 156 -5.19 18.85 2.55
N ARG A 157 -4.85 19.73 3.50
CA ARG A 157 -4.79 21.18 3.26
C ARG A 157 -3.71 21.57 2.24
N ALA A 158 -2.52 20.98 2.35
CA ALA A 158 -1.41 21.24 1.42
C ALA A 158 -1.74 20.79 -0.01
N LEU A 159 -2.44 19.65 -0.15
CA LEU A 159 -2.99 19.19 -1.44
C LEU A 159 -4.09 20.10 -1.97
N GLY A 160 -4.65 21.00 -1.16
CA GLY A 160 -5.77 21.87 -1.52
C GLY A 160 -7.11 21.14 -1.54
N LEU A 161 -7.25 20.04 -0.82
CA LEU A 161 -8.49 19.29 -0.69
C LEU A 161 -9.40 19.97 0.36
N ALA A 162 -10.67 20.19 0.01
CA ALA A 162 -11.67 20.61 0.98
C ALA A 162 -11.97 19.48 1.99
N ASP A 163 -12.41 19.82 3.19
CA ASP A 163 -12.65 18.83 4.25
C ASP A 163 -13.72 17.80 3.86
N ASP A 164 -14.68 18.20 3.05
CA ASP A 164 -15.79 17.39 2.53
C ASP A 164 -15.50 16.75 1.16
N THR A 165 -14.27 16.83 0.64
CA THR A 165 -13.91 16.17 -0.63
C THR A 165 -14.15 14.67 -0.52
N ALA A 166 -15.09 14.13 -1.27
CA ALA A 166 -15.46 12.72 -1.24
C ALA A 166 -14.53 11.83 -2.08
N GLU A 167 -14.50 10.53 -1.76
CA GLU A 167 -13.95 9.52 -2.68
C GLU A 167 -14.68 9.57 -4.03
N GLY A 168 -13.93 9.36 -5.12
CA GLY A 168 -14.40 9.49 -6.49
C GLY A 168 -14.35 10.93 -7.05
N ALA A 169 -14.14 11.95 -6.21
CA ALA A 169 -14.06 13.33 -6.67
C ALA A 169 -12.85 13.57 -7.58
N ARG A 170 -13.07 14.27 -8.70
CA ARG A 170 -11.99 14.80 -9.53
C ARG A 170 -11.53 16.13 -8.95
N VAL A 171 -10.23 16.26 -8.76
CA VAL A 171 -9.59 17.40 -8.12
C VAL A 171 -8.37 17.87 -8.91
N ARG A 172 -7.98 19.11 -8.68
CA ARG A 172 -6.67 19.64 -9.07
C ARG A 172 -5.84 19.81 -7.80
N ALA A 173 -5.16 18.72 -7.41
CA ALA A 173 -4.36 18.71 -6.20
C ALA A 173 -3.03 19.44 -6.41
N ARG A 174 -2.53 20.09 -5.35
CA ARG A 174 -1.23 20.77 -5.35
C ARG A 174 -0.13 19.76 -5.05
N GLY A 175 0.70 19.48 -6.04
CA GLY A 175 1.89 18.63 -5.91
C GLY A 175 3.16 19.41 -5.63
N PRO A 176 4.33 18.74 -5.74
CA PRO A 176 5.65 19.36 -5.61
C PRO A 176 5.84 20.55 -6.55
N GLU A 177 6.68 21.52 -6.14
CA GLU A 177 7.08 22.67 -6.96
C GLU A 177 5.89 23.49 -7.51
N GLY A 178 4.74 23.43 -6.84
CA GLY A 178 3.52 24.13 -7.25
C GLY A 178 2.79 23.48 -8.44
N GLN A 179 3.19 22.29 -8.87
CA GLN A 179 2.50 21.52 -9.90
C GLN A 179 1.03 21.29 -9.51
N LEU A 180 0.14 21.39 -10.48
CA LEU A 180 -1.26 20.99 -10.32
C LEU A 180 -1.47 19.62 -10.94
N LEU A 181 -1.94 18.69 -10.13
CA LEU A 181 -2.20 17.31 -10.52
C LEU A 181 -3.70 17.13 -10.77
N ASP A 182 -4.08 16.84 -12.00
CA ASP A 182 -5.44 16.38 -12.29
C ASP A 182 -5.58 14.94 -11.79
N ALA A 183 -6.36 14.75 -10.72
CA ALA A 183 -6.44 13.48 -10.02
C ALA A 183 -7.87 13.12 -9.63
N VAL A 184 -8.09 11.85 -9.36
CA VAL A 184 -9.24 11.35 -8.61
C VAL A 184 -8.79 11.07 -7.19
N VAL A 185 -9.54 11.55 -6.21
CA VAL A 185 -9.38 11.10 -4.81
C VAL A 185 -9.97 9.69 -4.74
N ASP A 186 -9.13 8.68 -4.88
CA ASP A 186 -9.60 7.30 -4.97
C ASP A 186 -9.74 6.63 -3.59
N TYR A 187 -9.15 7.23 -2.54
CA TYR A 187 -9.31 6.81 -1.15
C TYR A 187 -9.19 8.00 -0.21
N ARG A 188 -10.07 8.10 0.77
CA ARG A 188 -9.97 9.15 1.79
C ARG A 188 -10.66 8.77 3.09
N ASN A 189 -9.90 8.81 4.17
CA ASN A 189 -10.40 8.74 5.53
C ASN A 189 -9.46 9.51 6.49
N PRO A 190 -9.67 9.52 7.80
CA PRO A 190 -8.78 10.23 8.73
C PRO A 190 -7.32 9.76 8.74
N TYR A 191 -7.03 8.58 8.19
CA TYR A 191 -5.73 7.92 8.27
C TYR A 191 -4.99 7.89 6.93
N PHE A 192 -5.71 7.96 5.80
CA PHE A 192 -5.12 7.77 4.47
C PHE A 192 -5.75 8.70 3.43
N ILE A 193 -4.92 9.14 2.49
CA ILE A 193 -5.35 9.80 1.26
C ILE A 193 -4.72 9.07 0.08
N GLY A 194 -5.55 8.64 -0.88
CA GLY A 194 -5.15 8.10 -2.17
C GLY A 194 -5.53 9.06 -3.29
N LEU A 195 -4.57 9.37 -4.14
CA LEU A 195 -4.79 10.10 -5.37
C LEU A 195 -4.39 9.21 -6.54
N ARG A 196 -5.23 9.13 -7.56
CA ARG A 196 -4.94 8.49 -8.84
C ARG A 196 -4.97 9.51 -9.96
N THR A 197 -3.85 9.63 -10.67
CA THR A 197 -3.74 10.38 -11.92
C THR A 197 -3.83 9.44 -13.13
N ASP A 198 -3.65 9.91 -14.34
CA ASP A 198 -3.61 9.08 -15.54
C ASP A 198 -2.37 8.17 -15.61
N HIS A 199 -1.35 8.46 -14.78
CA HIS A 199 -0.07 7.75 -14.80
C HIS A 199 0.51 7.46 -13.42
N ALA A 200 -0.16 7.80 -12.31
CA ALA A 200 0.40 7.53 -10.99
C ALA A 200 -0.65 7.18 -9.94
N LEU A 201 -0.22 6.40 -8.95
CA LEU A 201 -0.89 6.22 -7.66
C LEU A 201 -0.04 6.89 -6.58
N ILE A 202 -0.60 7.91 -5.93
CA ILE A 202 0.06 8.69 -4.89
C ILE A 202 -0.65 8.39 -3.57
N ARG A 203 0.09 7.89 -2.59
CA ARG A 203 -0.44 7.35 -1.33
C ARG A 203 0.13 8.06 -0.14
N PHE A 204 -0.72 8.61 0.71
CA PHE A 204 -0.33 9.26 1.96
C PHE A 204 -0.84 8.47 3.15
N PHE A 205 0.04 8.22 4.11
CA PHE A 205 -0.20 7.39 5.27
C PHE A 205 -0.10 8.22 6.54
N GLY A 206 -1.19 8.42 7.25
CA GLY A 206 -1.26 9.12 8.52
C GLY A 206 -0.75 8.27 9.69
N ARG A 207 0.48 7.75 9.57
CA ARG A 207 1.11 6.88 10.58
C ARG A 207 1.31 7.56 11.93
N ASN A 208 1.17 8.90 11.99
CA ASN A 208 1.18 9.67 13.23
C ASN A 208 0.10 9.23 14.22
N HIS A 209 -0.99 8.62 13.75
CA HIS A 209 -2.01 8.00 14.61
C HIS A 209 -1.48 6.80 15.40
N TRP A 210 -0.38 6.19 14.95
CA TRP A 210 0.30 5.04 15.57
C TRP A 210 1.73 5.37 16.01
N GLY A 211 2.04 6.66 16.19
CA GLY A 211 3.32 7.11 16.76
C GLY A 211 4.50 7.15 15.78
N ALA A 212 4.26 7.02 14.46
CA ALA A 212 5.29 7.13 13.44
C ALA A 212 5.10 8.40 12.59
N PRO A 213 6.11 8.86 11.83
CA PRO A 213 5.93 9.98 10.90
C PRO A 213 4.87 9.68 9.84
N VAL A 214 4.24 10.74 9.29
CA VAL A 214 3.43 10.63 8.07
C VAL A 214 4.29 10.01 6.98
N GLY A 215 3.78 8.95 6.35
CA GLY A 215 4.47 8.26 5.27
C GLY A 215 3.88 8.59 3.91
N MET A 216 4.63 8.30 2.85
CA MET A 216 4.18 8.47 1.49
C MET A 216 4.74 7.38 0.57
N SER A 217 3.98 6.98 -0.44
CA SER A 217 4.49 6.26 -1.60
C SER A 217 3.97 6.85 -2.91
N VAL A 218 4.78 6.75 -3.95
CA VAL A 218 4.45 7.12 -5.33
C VAL A 218 4.75 5.92 -6.20
N HIS A 219 3.75 5.47 -6.95
CA HIS A 219 3.86 4.47 -8.00
C HIS A 219 3.61 5.19 -9.32
N ASP A 220 4.67 5.53 -10.04
CA ASP A 220 4.62 6.31 -11.27
C ASP A 220 4.82 5.40 -12.48
N PHE A 221 3.82 5.36 -13.35
CA PHE A 221 3.75 4.54 -14.55
C PHE A 221 3.97 5.34 -15.85
N ALA A 222 4.43 6.59 -15.76
CA ALA A 222 4.81 7.37 -16.93
C ALA A 222 6.01 6.73 -17.63
N SER A 223 6.12 6.90 -18.94
CA SER A 223 7.21 6.29 -19.72
C SER A 223 8.59 6.86 -19.40
N ASP A 224 8.62 8.06 -18.82
CA ASP A 224 9.82 8.80 -18.40
C ASP A 224 9.92 8.92 -16.88
N ALA A 225 9.16 8.09 -16.13
CA ALA A 225 9.14 8.11 -14.68
C ALA A 225 10.51 7.83 -14.07
N ASP A 226 10.89 8.64 -13.08
CA ASP A 226 12.15 8.52 -12.32
C ASP A 226 11.87 8.48 -10.82
N ALA A 227 12.14 7.32 -10.20
CA ALA A 227 11.89 7.09 -8.78
C ALA A 227 12.66 8.06 -7.87
N LYS A 228 13.91 8.41 -8.23
CA LYS A 228 14.75 9.31 -7.44
C LYS A 228 14.26 10.77 -7.56
N HIS A 229 13.83 11.16 -8.74
CA HIS A 229 13.19 12.47 -8.93
C HIS A 229 11.92 12.57 -8.10
N ASN A 230 11.02 11.58 -8.20
CA ASN A 230 9.79 11.51 -7.42
C ASN A 230 10.08 11.57 -5.90
N GLU A 231 11.07 10.79 -5.42
CA GLU A 231 11.47 10.82 -4.02
C GLU A 231 11.91 12.22 -3.59
N THR A 232 12.79 12.86 -4.36
CA THR A 232 13.34 14.18 -4.04
C THR A 232 12.24 15.25 -4.02
N ALA A 233 11.43 15.31 -5.04
CA ALA A 233 10.38 16.30 -5.19
C ALA A 233 9.30 16.18 -4.08
N TRP A 234 8.83 14.98 -3.81
CA TRP A 234 7.80 14.75 -2.81
C TRP A 234 8.31 14.82 -1.36
N LYS A 235 9.57 14.44 -1.09
CA LYS A 235 10.21 14.74 0.20
C LYS A 235 10.31 16.24 0.47
N GLY A 236 10.67 17.02 -0.55
CA GLY A 236 10.66 18.48 -0.46
C GLY A 236 9.28 18.99 -0.10
N TRP A 237 8.24 18.51 -0.80
CA TRP A 237 6.84 18.89 -0.56
C TRP A 237 6.36 18.53 0.87
N LEU A 238 6.70 17.33 1.38
CA LEU A 238 6.39 16.96 2.77
C LEU A 238 7.13 17.86 3.77
N ASN A 239 8.41 18.14 3.54
CA ASN A 239 9.20 19.03 4.41
C ASN A 239 8.57 20.43 4.47
N GLU A 240 8.17 21.00 3.35
CA GLU A 240 7.48 22.29 3.28
C GLU A 240 6.14 22.25 4.01
N THR A 241 5.36 21.17 3.85
CA THR A 241 4.07 20.97 4.51
C THR A 241 4.19 21.00 6.03
N PHE A 242 5.29 20.53 6.59
CA PHE A 242 5.53 20.42 8.05
C PHE A 242 6.59 21.39 8.57
N ALA A 243 7.07 22.35 7.76
CA ALA A 243 8.06 23.34 8.18
C ALA A 243 7.49 24.52 8.99
N ALA A 244 6.16 24.58 9.20
CA ALA A 244 5.45 25.69 9.84
C ALA A 244 5.36 25.56 11.35
#